data_37cf76ca1d1968384c09b71c9d1e96dd
#
_entry.id   37cf76ca1d1968384c09b71c9d1e96dd
#
_cell.length_a   1.000
_cell.length_b   1.000
_cell.length_c   1.000
_cell.angle_alpha   90.00
_cell.angle_beta   90.00
_cell.angle_gamma   90.00
#
_symmetry.space_group_name_H-M   'P 1'
#
loop_
_entity.id
_entity.type
_entity.pdbx_description
1 polymer ?
#
loop_
_entity_poly.entity_id
_entity_poly.type
_entity_poly.pdbx_seq_one_letter_code
_entity_poly.pdbx_strand_id
1 'polypeptide(L)'
;GGERQLDGVFRLNPGAYHAEANNGDLLAKWNVAAGSKVGSFKIYIERRNPKKIGEMELIVKSGDASSVKIPLYPVLRAMGVSDSEMQAKFGEDIYKANQKASRPNALARFHKAIENRKRSTKYAPPTSAEAAQFLRDTFDGAEVSAETMKSSLGKGFEKITGEALLLSAAKLVGISKGKVKEDDRQSLSNKRLFGAEDFVYEHLTKGA
;
A
#
# COMPACT_ATOMS: atom_id res chain seq x y z
N GLY A 1 18.88 -19.42 37.50
CA GLY A 1 18.52 -19.39 36.07
C GLY A 1 17.07 -19.10 35.94
N GLY A 2 16.70 -17.88 35.53
CA GLY A 2 15.28 -17.58 35.21
C GLY A 2 14.94 -18.12 33.84
N GLU A 3 13.98 -19.02 33.73
CA GLU A 3 13.34 -19.36 32.47
C GLU A 3 12.67 -18.09 31.91
N ARG A 4 13.22 -17.55 30.84
CA ARG A 4 12.55 -16.51 30.06
C ARG A 4 11.71 -17.20 29.00
N GLN A 5 10.39 -17.22 29.21
CA GLN A 5 9.44 -17.65 28.22
C GLN A 5 9.42 -16.59 27.11
N LEU A 6 9.87 -16.95 25.91
CA LEU A 6 9.72 -16.12 24.72
C LEU A 6 8.26 -16.29 24.25
N ASP A 7 7.41 -15.38 24.68
CA ASP A 7 6.04 -15.33 24.17
C ASP A 7 6.07 -15.01 22.68
N GLY A 8 5.58 -15.93 21.85
CA GLY A 8 5.42 -15.69 20.42
C GLY A 8 4.41 -14.56 20.18
N VAL A 9 4.78 -13.57 19.36
CA VAL A 9 3.88 -12.45 18.99
C VAL A 9 3.18 -12.76 17.67
N PHE A 10 1.86 -12.73 17.68
CA PHE A 10 1.09 -12.81 16.43
C PHE A 10 1.20 -11.50 15.64
N ARG A 11 1.71 -11.57 14.43
CA ARG A 11 1.76 -10.43 13.48
C ARG A 11 0.91 -10.73 12.25
N LEU A 12 0.32 -9.68 11.69
CA LEU A 12 -0.38 -9.78 10.40
C LEU A 12 0.61 -10.18 9.30
N ASN A 13 0.22 -11.13 8.48
CA ASN A 13 0.99 -11.53 7.29
C ASN A 13 1.19 -10.34 6.33
N PRO A 14 2.25 -10.34 5.51
CA PRO A 14 2.34 -9.41 4.38
C PRO A 14 1.13 -9.55 3.46
N GLY A 15 0.51 -8.43 3.10
CA GLY A 15 -0.69 -8.40 2.26
C GLY A 15 -1.52 -7.14 2.45
N ALA A 16 -2.68 -7.09 1.80
CA ALA A 16 -3.61 -5.95 1.84
C ALA A 16 -4.79 -6.24 2.77
N TYR A 17 -5.13 -5.29 3.63
CA TYR A 17 -6.23 -5.36 4.60
C TYR A 17 -7.09 -4.12 4.51
N HIS A 18 -8.37 -4.31 4.22
CA HIS A 18 -9.33 -3.23 3.96
C HIS A 18 -10.23 -3.03 5.17
N ALA A 19 -10.37 -1.79 5.60
CA ALA A 19 -11.19 -1.43 6.75
C ALA A 19 -11.73 0.00 6.64
N GLU A 20 -12.81 0.25 7.35
CA GLU A 20 -13.26 1.60 7.68
C GLU A 20 -12.53 2.07 8.96
N ALA A 21 -12.01 3.27 8.95
CA ALA A 21 -11.40 3.89 10.12
C ALA A 21 -12.48 4.45 11.05
N ASN A 22 -12.17 4.67 12.34
CA ASN A 22 -13.11 5.22 13.33
C ASN A 22 -13.75 6.55 12.90
N ASN A 23 -13.12 7.28 12.01
CA ASN A 23 -13.60 8.54 11.47
C ASN A 23 -14.46 8.38 10.20
N GLY A 24 -14.77 7.16 9.78
CA GLY A 24 -15.55 6.86 8.58
C GLY A 24 -14.78 6.87 7.25
N ASP A 25 -13.48 7.19 7.25
CA ASP A 25 -12.65 7.11 6.06
C ASP A 25 -12.27 5.65 5.75
N LEU A 26 -12.04 5.34 4.48
CA LEU A 26 -11.69 3.99 4.07
C LEU A 26 -10.18 3.87 3.82
N LEU A 27 -9.62 2.75 4.24
CA LEU A 27 -8.22 2.47 4.03
C LEU A 27 -7.96 1.00 3.68
N ALA A 28 -7.04 0.78 2.75
CA ALA A 28 -6.38 -0.51 2.54
C ALA A 28 -4.95 -0.38 3.07
N LYS A 29 -4.67 -1.04 4.20
CA LYS A 29 -3.32 -1.11 4.76
C LYS A 29 -2.57 -2.25 4.09
N TRP A 30 -1.43 -1.93 3.49
CA TRP A 30 -0.51 -2.87 2.90
C TRP A 30 0.65 -3.12 3.86
N ASN A 31 0.76 -4.36 4.33
CA ASN A 31 1.95 -4.86 5.02
C ASN A 31 2.82 -5.54 3.97
N VAL A 32 4.10 -5.24 3.96
CA VAL A 32 5.08 -5.86 3.06
C VAL A 32 6.14 -6.59 3.88
N ALA A 33 6.82 -7.54 3.25
CA ALA A 33 7.90 -8.27 3.91
C ALA A 33 9.03 -7.32 4.36
N ALA A 34 9.75 -7.71 5.40
CA ALA A 34 10.90 -6.96 5.90
C ALA A 34 11.96 -6.80 4.80
N GLY A 35 12.66 -5.66 4.79
CA GLY A 35 13.67 -5.36 3.77
C GLY A 35 13.13 -4.67 2.51
N SER A 36 11.82 -4.59 2.32
CA SER A 36 11.24 -3.87 1.17
C SER A 36 11.47 -2.36 1.23
N LYS A 37 11.87 -1.76 0.11
CA LYS A 37 12.14 -0.30 0.02
C LYS A 37 10.92 0.54 0.38
N VAL A 38 9.73 0.15 -0.05
CA VAL A 38 8.50 0.93 0.22
C VAL A 38 8.04 0.84 1.66
N GLY A 39 8.34 -0.25 2.37
CA GLY A 39 7.76 -0.53 3.68
C GLY A 39 6.24 -0.66 3.62
N SER A 40 5.56 -0.57 4.77
CA SER A 40 4.10 -0.58 4.81
C SER A 40 3.53 0.76 4.32
N PHE A 41 2.46 0.70 3.54
CA PHE A 41 1.78 1.87 2.99
C PHE A 41 0.25 1.71 3.07
N LYS A 42 -0.51 2.70 2.63
CA LYS A 42 -1.97 2.66 2.61
C LYS A 42 -2.52 3.20 1.29
N ILE A 43 -3.61 2.61 0.79
CA ILE A 43 -4.52 3.28 -0.13
C ILE A 43 -5.65 3.85 0.72
N TYR A 44 -6.04 5.10 0.48
CA TYR A 44 -6.91 5.86 1.36
C TYR A 44 -7.97 6.61 0.56
N ILE A 45 -9.21 6.62 1.07
CA ILE A 45 -10.33 7.41 0.57
C ILE A 45 -10.85 8.27 1.71
N GLU A 46 -10.77 9.58 1.56
CA GLU A 46 -11.32 10.55 2.51
C GLU A 46 -12.81 10.76 2.23
N ARG A 47 -13.70 10.20 3.07
CA ARG A 47 -15.15 10.27 2.84
C ARG A 47 -15.79 11.56 3.33
N ARG A 48 -15.18 12.21 4.32
CA ARG A 48 -15.72 13.40 4.97
C ARG A 48 -15.54 14.70 4.19
N ASN A 49 -14.66 14.72 3.23
CA ASN A 49 -14.38 15.91 2.43
C ASN A 49 -15.24 15.90 1.15
N PRO A 50 -16.31 16.74 1.07
CA PRO A 50 -17.17 16.74 -0.10
C PRO A 50 -16.48 17.18 -1.40
N LYS A 51 -15.31 17.85 -1.29
CA LYS A 51 -14.48 18.26 -2.43
C LYS A 51 -13.63 17.13 -3.01
N LYS A 52 -13.49 16.00 -2.28
CA LYS A 52 -12.64 14.86 -2.62
C LYS A 52 -13.41 13.55 -2.74
N ILE A 53 -14.71 13.62 -3.00
CA ILE A 53 -15.53 12.41 -3.10
C ILE A 53 -14.97 11.47 -4.16
N GLY A 54 -14.62 10.25 -3.74
CA GLY A 54 -14.08 9.22 -4.62
C GLY A 54 -12.60 9.35 -4.98
N GLU A 55 -11.92 10.43 -4.60
CA GLU A 55 -10.47 10.54 -4.78
C GLU A 55 -9.74 9.52 -3.90
N MET A 56 -8.77 8.84 -4.49
CA MET A 56 -7.93 7.86 -3.83
C MET A 56 -6.48 8.34 -3.76
N GLU A 57 -5.88 8.17 -2.60
CA GLU A 57 -4.50 8.56 -2.34
C GLU A 57 -3.68 7.36 -1.86
N LEU A 58 -2.47 7.22 -2.38
CA LEU A 58 -1.43 6.36 -1.82
C LEU A 58 -0.72 7.13 -0.72
N ILE A 59 -0.68 6.58 0.49
CA ILE A 59 0.03 7.18 1.63
C ILE A 59 1.25 6.33 1.93
N VAL A 60 2.44 6.89 1.70
CA VAL A 60 3.73 6.27 2.00
C VAL A 60 4.44 7.02 3.11
N LYS A 61 5.20 6.32 3.94
CA LYS A 61 6.04 6.94 4.96
C LYS A 61 7.27 7.59 4.30
N SER A 62 7.62 8.79 4.76
CA SER A 62 8.83 9.51 4.38
C SER A 62 9.64 9.81 5.65
N GLY A 63 10.72 9.04 5.88
CA GLY A 63 11.44 9.10 7.15
C GLY A 63 10.63 8.56 8.34
N ASP A 64 11.03 8.91 9.57
CA ASP A 64 10.50 8.27 10.78
C ASP A 64 9.11 8.77 11.21
N ALA A 65 8.77 10.01 10.92
CA ALA A 65 7.56 10.65 11.44
C ALA A 65 6.61 11.22 10.40
N SER A 66 7.02 11.36 9.15
CA SER A 66 6.21 12.00 8.10
C SER A 66 5.60 10.99 7.13
N SER A 67 4.46 11.33 6.56
CA SER A 67 3.84 10.58 5.45
C SER A 67 3.51 11.51 4.30
N VAL A 68 3.66 10.99 3.08
CA VAL A 68 3.34 11.71 1.84
C VAL A 68 2.12 11.08 1.21
N LYS A 69 1.14 11.93 0.88
CA LYS A 69 -0.07 11.56 0.13
C LYS A 69 0.18 11.80 -1.36
N ILE A 70 -0.10 10.79 -2.16
CA ILE A 70 0.13 10.79 -3.60
C ILE A 70 -1.17 10.35 -4.28
N PRO A 71 -1.71 11.10 -5.25
CA PRO A 71 -2.87 10.65 -6.02
C PRO A 71 -2.65 9.24 -6.59
N LEU A 72 -3.63 8.35 -6.46
CA LEU A 72 -3.48 6.95 -6.86
C LEU A 72 -3.46 6.76 -8.38
N TYR A 73 -4.19 7.59 -9.15
CA TYR A 73 -4.27 7.47 -10.60
C TYR A 73 -2.91 7.41 -11.31
N PRO A 74 -1.95 8.36 -11.11
CA PRO A 74 -0.65 8.29 -11.75
C PRO A 74 0.18 7.09 -11.30
N VAL A 75 -0.03 6.58 -10.09
CA VAL A 75 0.62 5.36 -9.60
C VAL A 75 0.14 4.15 -10.40
N LEU A 76 -1.17 3.97 -10.54
CA LEU A 76 -1.75 2.88 -11.34
C LEU A 76 -1.31 2.94 -12.80
N ARG A 77 -1.29 4.14 -13.41
CA ARG A 77 -0.78 4.33 -14.78
C ARG A 77 0.68 3.93 -14.92
N ALA A 78 1.52 4.32 -13.98
CA ALA A 78 2.94 3.96 -13.96
C ALA A 78 3.16 2.45 -13.76
N MET A 79 2.25 1.77 -13.04
CA MET A 79 2.24 0.32 -12.85
C MET A 79 1.60 -0.46 -14.02
N GLY A 80 1.28 0.21 -15.13
CA GLY A 80 0.79 -0.43 -16.36
C GLY A 80 -0.73 -0.64 -16.42
N VAL A 81 -1.49 -0.10 -15.46
CA VAL A 81 -2.96 -0.19 -15.49
C VAL A 81 -3.51 0.81 -16.51
N SER A 82 -4.37 0.35 -17.40
CA SER A 82 -5.03 1.18 -18.41
C SER A 82 -6.20 1.99 -17.83
N ASP A 83 -6.58 3.05 -18.54
CA ASP A 83 -7.75 3.86 -18.18
C ASP A 83 -9.05 3.06 -18.25
N SER A 84 -9.16 2.16 -19.23
CA SER A 84 -10.33 1.28 -19.39
C SER A 84 -10.47 0.30 -18.22
N GLU A 85 -9.37 -0.26 -17.70
CA GLU A 85 -9.39 -1.12 -16.52
C GLU A 85 -9.82 -0.36 -15.26
N MET A 86 -9.29 0.85 -15.06
CA MET A 86 -9.68 1.70 -13.93
C MET A 86 -11.15 2.09 -14.01
N GLN A 87 -11.63 2.50 -15.19
CA GLN A 87 -13.02 2.87 -15.41
C GLN A 87 -13.97 1.69 -15.18
N ALA A 88 -13.62 0.50 -15.67
CA ALA A 88 -14.40 -0.73 -15.46
C ALA A 88 -14.49 -1.13 -13.97
N LYS A 89 -13.42 -0.93 -13.18
CA LYS A 89 -13.37 -1.32 -11.78
C LYS A 89 -13.97 -0.27 -10.83
N PHE A 90 -13.77 1.00 -11.09
CA PHE A 90 -14.21 2.10 -10.20
C PHE A 90 -15.60 2.64 -10.57
N GLY A 91 -15.97 2.56 -11.84
CA GLY A 91 -17.07 3.30 -12.47
C GLY A 91 -16.63 4.70 -12.91
N GLU A 92 -17.40 5.28 -13.81
CA GLU A 92 -17.06 6.52 -14.51
C GLU A 92 -16.78 7.70 -13.57
N ASP A 93 -17.64 7.90 -12.56
CA ASP A 93 -17.55 9.06 -11.66
C ASP A 93 -16.28 9.04 -10.82
N ILE A 94 -15.96 7.86 -10.23
CA ILE A 94 -14.78 7.70 -9.40
C ILE A 94 -13.51 7.73 -10.26
N TYR A 95 -13.53 7.12 -11.43
CA TYR A 95 -12.43 7.20 -12.39
C TYR A 95 -12.13 8.67 -12.75
N LYS A 96 -13.13 9.47 -13.14
CA LYS A 96 -12.95 10.89 -13.46
C LYS A 96 -12.44 11.71 -12.28
N ALA A 97 -12.95 11.46 -11.07
CA ALA A 97 -12.46 12.13 -9.87
C ALA A 97 -10.96 11.88 -9.66
N ASN A 98 -10.51 10.63 -9.80
CA ASN A 98 -9.10 10.27 -9.66
C ASN A 98 -8.20 10.82 -10.78
N GLN A 99 -8.69 10.81 -12.02
CA GLN A 99 -8.00 11.42 -13.15
C GLN A 99 -7.80 12.92 -12.94
N LYS A 100 -8.84 13.64 -12.50
CA LYS A 100 -8.80 15.08 -12.20
C LYS A 100 -7.89 15.41 -11.02
N ALA A 101 -7.83 14.54 -9.99
CA ALA A 101 -6.95 14.69 -8.84
C ALA A 101 -5.47 14.45 -9.16
N SER A 102 -5.16 13.91 -10.35
CA SER A 102 -3.79 13.66 -10.81
C SER A 102 -2.97 14.94 -10.84
N ARG A 103 -1.68 14.81 -10.47
CA ARG A 103 -0.73 15.92 -10.47
C ARG A 103 0.54 15.50 -11.22
N PRO A 104 1.13 16.38 -12.06
CA PRO A 104 2.29 16.04 -12.87
C PRO A 104 3.49 15.53 -12.06
N ASN A 105 3.68 16.06 -10.83
CA ASN A 105 4.80 15.72 -9.96
C ASN A 105 4.52 14.58 -8.97
N ALA A 106 3.42 13.84 -9.12
CA ALA A 106 2.99 12.82 -8.17
C ALA A 106 4.06 11.73 -7.98
N LEU A 107 4.63 11.21 -9.08
CA LEU A 107 5.65 10.17 -9.04
C LEU A 107 7.00 10.69 -8.50
N ALA A 108 7.37 11.92 -8.80
CA ALA A 108 8.56 12.55 -8.22
C ALA A 108 8.43 12.71 -6.70
N ARG A 109 7.21 12.98 -6.20
CA ARG A 109 6.92 13.02 -4.76
C ARG A 109 7.04 11.63 -4.12
N PHE A 110 6.60 10.57 -4.80
CA PHE A 110 6.82 9.19 -4.35
C PHE A 110 8.31 8.89 -4.26
N HIS A 111 9.06 9.15 -5.33
CA HIS A 111 10.51 8.96 -5.38
C HIS A 111 11.20 9.66 -4.19
N LYS A 112 10.93 10.96 -4.02
CA LYS A 112 11.46 11.73 -2.90
C LYS A 112 11.11 11.14 -1.53
N ALA A 113 9.87 10.67 -1.34
CA ALA A 113 9.43 10.09 -0.07
C ALA A 113 10.20 8.82 0.30
N ILE A 114 10.50 7.98 -0.68
CA ILE A 114 11.26 6.73 -0.48
C ILE A 114 12.74 7.03 -0.27
N GLU A 115 13.35 7.92 -1.08
CA GLU A 115 14.76 8.28 -0.97
C GLU A 115 15.10 9.04 0.32
N ASN A 116 14.21 9.89 0.82
CA ASN A 116 14.42 10.62 2.08
C ASN A 116 14.59 9.71 3.31
N ARG A 117 14.19 8.43 3.21
CA ARG A 117 14.46 7.44 4.28
C ARG A 117 15.95 7.16 4.46
N LYS A 118 16.76 7.42 3.44
CA LYS A 118 18.20 7.10 3.45
C LYS A 118 19.10 8.26 3.90
N ARG A 119 18.57 9.37 4.43
CA ARG A 119 19.35 10.56 4.88
C ARG A 119 20.40 11.06 3.86
N SER A 120 20.15 10.94 2.57
CA SER A 120 21.13 11.26 1.55
C SER A 120 21.02 12.72 1.10
N THR A 121 22.19 13.31 0.92
CA THR A 121 22.55 14.61 0.34
C THR A 121 21.79 14.95 -0.93
N LYS A 122 21.58 16.22 -1.22
CA LYS A 122 21.03 16.83 -2.44
C LYS A 122 20.14 15.95 -3.31
N TYR A 123 18.83 16.00 -3.05
CA TYR A 123 17.82 15.38 -3.91
C TYR A 123 17.77 16.09 -5.28
N ALA A 124 18.05 15.37 -6.35
CA ALA A 124 17.79 15.79 -7.71
C ALA A 124 16.44 15.18 -8.16
N PRO A 125 15.44 15.99 -8.58
CA PRO A 125 14.17 15.45 -9.03
C PRO A 125 14.36 14.63 -10.31
N PRO A 126 13.82 13.37 -10.36
CA PRO A 126 13.90 12.54 -11.55
C PRO A 126 12.97 13.06 -12.65
N THR A 127 13.23 12.67 -13.88
CA THR A 127 12.26 12.76 -14.97
C THR A 127 11.03 11.90 -14.67
N SER A 128 9.91 12.14 -15.36
CA SER A 128 8.70 11.34 -15.19
C SER A 128 8.91 9.86 -15.51
N ALA A 129 9.75 9.55 -16.49
CA ALA A 129 10.08 8.17 -16.87
C ALA A 129 10.91 7.47 -15.79
N GLU A 130 11.94 8.13 -15.26
CA GLU A 130 12.76 7.63 -14.16
C GLU A 130 11.94 7.43 -12.88
N ALA A 131 11.07 8.37 -12.55
CA ALA A 131 10.18 8.25 -11.40
C ALA A 131 9.20 7.08 -11.54
N ALA A 132 8.67 6.82 -12.74
CA ALA A 132 7.80 5.69 -13.02
C ALA A 132 8.57 4.36 -12.95
N GLN A 133 9.81 4.30 -13.46
CA GLN A 133 10.64 3.10 -13.36
C GLN A 133 11.01 2.81 -11.90
N PHE A 134 11.43 3.82 -11.15
CA PHE A 134 11.73 3.70 -9.73
C PHE A 134 10.53 3.15 -8.93
N LEU A 135 9.33 3.62 -9.24
CA LEU A 135 8.10 3.12 -8.59
C LEU A 135 7.88 1.64 -8.89
N ARG A 136 8.01 1.22 -10.16
CA ARG A 136 7.90 -0.20 -10.54
C ARG A 136 8.91 -1.08 -9.81
N ASP A 137 10.18 -0.69 -9.83
CA ASP A 137 11.26 -1.44 -9.17
C ASP A 137 11.06 -1.53 -7.66
N THR A 138 10.53 -0.45 -7.06
CA THR A 138 10.23 -0.41 -5.63
C THR A 138 9.11 -1.38 -5.25
N PHE A 139 8.05 -1.47 -6.04
CA PHE A 139 6.94 -2.39 -5.78
C PHE A 139 7.24 -3.83 -6.22
N ASP A 140 8.01 -4.04 -7.29
CA ASP A 140 8.46 -5.38 -7.69
C ASP A 140 9.33 -6.05 -6.62
N GLY A 141 10.13 -5.27 -5.90
CA GLY A 141 10.90 -5.72 -4.74
C GLY A 141 10.13 -5.84 -3.43
N ALA A 142 8.81 -5.62 -3.44
CA ALA A 142 7.96 -5.66 -2.25
C ALA A 142 7.13 -6.95 -2.21
N GLU A 143 7.58 -7.93 -1.42
CA GLU A 143 6.93 -9.23 -1.31
C GLU A 143 5.69 -9.19 -0.40
N VAL A 144 4.66 -9.96 -0.78
CA VAL A 144 3.42 -10.18 -0.05
C VAL A 144 3.05 -11.67 -0.05
N SER A 145 2.17 -12.09 0.85
CA SER A 145 1.70 -13.47 0.93
C SER A 145 0.59 -13.71 -0.10
N ALA A 146 0.82 -14.65 -1.03
CA ALA A 146 -0.17 -15.02 -2.03
C ALA A 146 -1.48 -15.53 -1.39
N GLU A 147 -1.41 -16.24 -0.27
CA GLU A 147 -2.58 -16.74 0.47
C GLU A 147 -3.38 -15.57 1.08
N THR A 148 -2.71 -14.64 1.74
CA THR A 148 -3.34 -13.43 2.29
C THR A 148 -3.98 -12.59 1.19
N MET A 149 -3.30 -12.41 0.07
CA MET A 149 -3.82 -11.66 -1.08
C MET A 149 -5.02 -12.36 -1.70
N LYS A 150 -5.00 -13.70 -1.81
CA LYS A 150 -6.15 -14.49 -2.29
C LYS A 150 -7.35 -14.35 -1.36
N SER A 151 -7.14 -14.41 -0.06
CA SER A 151 -8.21 -14.21 0.94
C SER A 151 -8.81 -12.80 0.86
N SER A 152 -7.98 -11.78 0.71
CA SER A 152 -8.41 -10.38 0.70
C SER A 152 -8.94 -9.90 -0.66
N LEU A 153 -8.27 -10.24 -1.76
CA LEU A 153 -8.56 -9.72 -3.10
C LEU A 153 -9.19 -10.76 -4.04
N GLY A 154 -9.34 -12.01 -3.61
CA GLY A 154 -9.84 -13.11 -4.44
C GLY A 154 -8.81 -13.69 -5.42
N LYS A 155 -7.60 -13.11 -5.49
CA LYS A 155 -6.50 -13.55 -6.34
C LYS A 155 -5.18 -13.49 -5.58
N GLY A 156 -4.35 -14.54 -5.70
CA GLY A 156 -3.03 -14.60 -5.09
C GLY A 156 -2.02 -13.74 -5.85
N PHE A 157 -1.20 -13.01 -5.09
CA PHE A 157 -0.07 -12.22 -5.59
C PHE A 157 1.10 -12.42 -4.63
N GLU A 158 2.29 -12.61 -5.16
CA GLU A 158 3.52 -12.71 -4.36
C GLU A 158 4.28 -11.37 -4.30
N LYS A 159 3.93 -10.44 -5.19
CA LYS A 159 4.49 -9.09 -5.30
C LYS A 159 3.39 -8.06 -5.49
N ILE A 160 3.73 -6.79 -5.30
CA ILE A 160 2.80 -5.69 -5.52
C ILE A 160 2.79 -5.32 -7.01
N THR A 161 1.72 -5.71 -7.69
CA THR A 161 1.49 -5.40 -9.11
C THR A 161 0.46 -4.28 -9.29
N GLY A 162 0.39 -3.70 -10.48
CA GLY A 162 -0.65 -2.73 -10.84
C GLY A 162 -2.06 -3.32 -10.67
N GLU A 163 -2.24 -4.58 -11.06
CA GLU A 163 -3.51 -5.31 -10.88
C GLU A 163 -3.86 -5.45 -9.39
N ALA A 164 -2.91 -5.82 -8.54
CA ALA A 164 -3.13 -5.95 -7.11
C ALA A 164 -3.56 -4.62 -6.47
N LEU A 165 -2.90 -3.52 -6.83
CA LEU A 165 -3.28 -2.17 -6.38
C LEU A 165 -4.67 -1.77 -6.90
N LEU A 166 -4.98 -2.07 -8.17
CA LEU A 166 -6.29 -1.80 -8.77
C LEU A 166 -7.41 -2.56 -8.06
N LEU A 167 -7.23 -3.87 -7.80
CA LEU A 167 -8.20 -4.69 -7.08
C LEU A 167 -8.41 -4.22 -5.64
N SER A 168 -7.32 -3.83 -4.97
CA SER A 168 -7.39 -3.27 -3.62
C SER A 168 -8.18 -1.96 -3.58
N ALA A 169 -7.93 -1.05 -4.53
CA ALA A 169 -8.66 0.19 -4.67
C ALA A 169 -10.15 -0.05 -5.03
N ALA A 170 -10.43 -0.98 -5.94
CA ALA A 170 -11.78 -1.37 -6.31
C ALA A 170 -12.57 -1.96 -5.13
N LYS A 171 -11.91 -2.73 -4.26
CA LYS A 171 -12.53 -3.24 -3.04
C LYS A 171 -12.92 -2.10 -2.09
N LEU A 172 -12.08 -1.07 -1.91
CA LEU A 172 -12.45 0.11 -1.13
C LEU A 172 -13.68 0.83 -1.72
N VAL A 173 -13.76 0.93 -3.05
CA VAL A 173 -14.95 1.47 -3.73
C VAL A 173 -16.17 0.59 -3.45
N GLY A 174 -16.02 -0.73 -3.46
CA GLY A 174 -17.08 -1.68 -3.10
C GLY A 174 -17.57 -1.50 -1.66
N ILE A 175 -16.65 -1.36 -0.70
CA ILE A 175 -16.96 -1.09 0.71
C ILE A 175 -17.69 0.26 0.84
N SER A 176 -17.23 1.31 0.15
CA SER A 176 -17.87 2.63 0.18
C SER A 176 -19.32 2.61 -0.30
N LYS A 177 -19.67 1.69 -1.19
CA LYS A 177 -21.01 1.48 -1.75
C LYS A 177 -21.83 0.43 -0.96
N GLY A 178 -21.28 -0.12 0.13
CA GLY A 178 -21.92 -1.18 0.93
C GLY A 178 -22.06 -2.53 0.21
N LYS A 179 -21.35 -2.74 -0.90
CA LYS A 179 -21.44 -3.97 -1.72
C LYS A 179 -20.47 -5.07 -1.26
N VAL A 180 -19.43 -4.71 -0.55
CA VAL A 180 -18.34 -5.60 -0.10
C VAL A 180 -18.08 -5.35 1.38
N LYS A 181 -17.79 -6.43 2.13
CA LYS A 181 -17.41 -6.34 3.54
C LYS A 181 -15.92 -6.05 3.69
N GLU A 182 -15.58 -5.47 4.84
CA GLU A 182 -14.21 -5.28 5.30
C GLU A 182 -13.50 -6.62 5.56
N ASP A 183 -12.17 -6.59 5.61
CA ASP A 183 -11.38 -7.75 5.96
C ASP A 183 -11.37 -8.01 7.48
N ASP A 184 -11.54 -9.27 7.88
CA ASP A 184 -11.38 -9.67 9.27
C ASP A 184 -9.89 -9.73 9.64
N ARG A 185 -9.39 -8.64 10.21
CA ARG A 185 -8.00 -8.53 10.69
C ARG A 185 -7.74 -9.36 11.96
N GLN A 186 -8.77 -9.81 12.65
CA GLN A 186 -8.65 -10.62 13.87
C GLN A 186 -8.52 -12.10 13.55
N SER A 187 -8.91 -12.54 12.34
CA SER A 187 -8.78 -13.93 11.92
C SER A 187 -7.34 -14.43 12.07
N LEU A 188 -7.19 -15.61 12.65
CA LEU A 188 -5.89 -16.28 12.82
C LEU A 188 -5.26 -16.66 11.47
N SER A 189 -6.08 -16.89 10.43
CA SER A 189 -5.58 -17.13 9.06
C SER A 189 -4.79 -15.95 8.48
N ASN A 190 -5.02 -14.74 8.99
CA ASN A 190 -4.32 -13.52 8.59
C ASN A 190 -3.09 -13.20 9.46
N LYS A 191 -2.74 -14.08 10.40
CA LYS A 191 -1.65 -13.88 11.35
C LYS A 191 -0.67 -15.03 11.28
N ARG A 192 0.60 -14.72 11.50
CA ARG A 192 1.62 -15.73 11.77
C ARG A 192 2.23 -15.52 13.15
N LEU A 193 2.62 -16.63 13.76
CA LEU A 193 3.40 -16.58 14.99
C LEU A 193 4.82 -16.11 14.67
N PHE A 194 5.27 -15.06 15.32
CA PHE A 194 6.63 -14.54 15.24
C PHE A 194 7.44 -15.16 16.36
N GLY A 195 8.36 -16.06 16.02
CA GLY A 195 9.27 -16.71 16.97
C GLY A 195 10.59 -15.95 17.14
N ALA A 196 11.48 -16.47 17.98
CA ALA A 196 12.78 -15.88 18.23
C ALA A 196 13.64 -15.74 16.96
N GLU A 197 13.55 -16.72 16.06
CA GLU A 197 14.28 -16.73 14.77
C GLU A 197 13.85 -15.58 13.86
N ASP A 198 12.57 -15.26 13.83
CA ASP A 198 12.01 -14.15 13.04
C ASP A 198 12.52 -12.79 13.56
N PHE A 199 12.69 -12.63 14.87
CA PHE A 199 13.24 -11.42 15.47
C PHE A 199 14.72 -11.22 15.10
N VAL A 200 15.51 -12.29 15.11
CA VAL A 200 16.93 -12.25 14.70
C VAL A 200 17.02 -11.86 13.22
N TYR A 201 16.25 -12.48 12.36
CA TYR A 201 16.23 -12.17 10.93
C TYR A 201 15.80 -10.70 10.66
N GLU A 202 14.79 -10.21 11.36
CA GLU A 202 14.34 -8.82 11.23
C GLU A 202 15.42 -7.81 11.67
N HIS A 203 16.20 -8.13 12.71
CA HIS A 203 17.32 -7.30 13.16
C HIS A 203 18.47 -7.27 12.17
N LEU A 204 18.82 -8.41 11.60
CA LEU A 204 19.89 -8.50 10.59
C LEU A 204 19.54 -7.74 9.31
N THR A 205 18.29 -7.77 8.87
CA THR A 205 17.87 -7.10 7.66
C THR A 205 17.65 -5.58 7.80
N LYS A 206 17.45 -5.09 9.03
CA LYS A 206 17.33 -3.64 9.31
C LYS A 206 18.67 -2.95 9.57
N GLY A 207 19.72 -3.70 9.86
CA GLY A 207 21.06 -3.19 10.15
C GLY A 207 22.04 -3.20 8.96
N ALA A 208 21.60 -3.61 7.76
CA ALA A 208 22.41 -3.64 6.55
C ALA A 208 22.16 -2.41 5.66
#